data_002cf841c7d0183fd2fca5896788d655
#
_entry.id   002cf841c7d0183fd2fca5896788d655
#
_cell.length_a   1.000
_cell.length_b   1.000
_cell.length_c   1.000
_cell.angle_alpha   90.00
_cell.angle_beta   90.00
_cell.angle_gamma   90.00
#
_symmetry.space_group_name_H-M   'P 1'
#
loop_
_entity.id
_entity.type
_entity.pdbx_description
1 polymer ?
#
loop_
_entity_poly.entity_id
_entity_poly.type
_entity_poly.pdbx_seq_one_letter_code
_entity_poly.pdbx_strand_id
1 'polypeptide(L)'
;IFTYEKKSVITFFSENYKIKEFQINEILNNKNIYLSPLIENLDEIEIIARNNKIFSLARLNDFEGTSIYKGKKNEVILVAETMANLASNNSRQIYSQVPGLNIYQNDDAGIQLNIGGRGLDPNRSSNFNTRQNGYDISADVLGYPESYYTPPSESIKNIQIVRGAASLQYGTQFGGLVNFVLDNATKNQETEINFRNTIGSNNLYTNFTSLKGSKNKFRFYSFINFKQGDGFRKNSFFNSK
;
A
#
# COMPACT_ATOMS: atom_id res chain seq x y z
N ILE A 1 -18.52 13.58 38.48
CA ILE A 1 -18.74 12.14 38.63
C ILE A 1 -19.01 11.64 37.22
N PHE A 2 -18.06 10.90 36.64
CA PHE A 2 -18.28 10.27 35.32
C PHE A 2 -18.94 8.91 35.58
N THR A 3 -20.16 8.73 35.11
CA THR A 3 -20.84 7.44 35.04
C THR A 3 -20.46 6.75 33.75
N TYR A 4 -19.79 5.61 33.81
CA TYR A 4 -19.50 4.77 32.66
C TYR A 4 -20.35 3.50 32.71
N GLU A 5 -20.76 3.06 31.52
CA GLU A 5 -21.50 1.81 31.42
C GLU A 5 -20.56 0.63 31.73
N LYS A 6 -21.05 -0.36 32.48
CA LYS A 6 -20.31 -1.58 32.87
C LYS A 6 -19.72 -2.40 31.68
N LYS A 7 -20.08 -2.08 30.45
CA LYS A 7 -19.61 -2.73 29.20
C LYS A 7 -18.55 -1.94 28.45
N SER A 8 -18.05 -0.83 28.97
CA SER A 8 -17.02 -0.05 28.30
C SER A 8 -15.70 -0.81 28.25
N VAL A 9 -15.05 -0.77 27.11
CA VAL A 9 -13.75 -1.39 26.83
C VAL A 9 -12.67 -0.31 26.82
N ILE A 10 -11.58 -0.55 27.52
CA ILE A 10 -10.40 0.32 27.51
C ILE A 10 -9.31 -0.39 26.74
N THR A 11 -8.77 0.30 25.73
CA THR A 11 -7.66 -0.18 24.91
C THR A 11 -6.36 0.43 25.40
N PHE A 12 -5.40 -0.41 25.74
CA PHE A 12 -4.05 -0.01 26.13
C PHE A 12 -3.12 -0.15 24.94
N PHE A 13 -2.43 0.93 24.63
CA PHE A 13 -1.46 1.03 23.54
C PHE A 13 -0.14 1.56 24.08
N SER A 14 0.96 0.93 23.68
CA SER A 14 2.31 1.42 23.88
C SER A 14 3.18 0.99 22.69
N GLU A 15 4.13 1.83 22.32
CA GLU A 15 5.08 1.53 21.26
C GLU A 15 5.86 0.24 21.58
N ASN A 16 6.01 -0.66 20.62
CA ASN A 16 6.65 -1.97 20.74
C ASN A 16 5.93 -3.00 21.64
N TYR A 17 4.66 -2.75 22.00
CA TYR A 17 3.84 -3.72 22.74
C TYR A 17 2.57 -4.07 21.98
N LYS A 18 2.08 -5.31 22.18
CA LYS A 18 0.79 -5.73 21.65
C LYS A 18 -0.33 -4.95 22.31
N ILE A 19 -1.23 -4.43 21.50
CA ILE A 19 -2.44 -3.75 21.98
C ILE A 19 -3.27 -4.75 22.76
N LYS A 20 -3.74 -4.35 23.94
CA LYS A 20 -4.67 -5.13 24.76
C LYS A 20 -5.92 -4.34 25.07
N GLU A 21 -7.04 -5.01 24.96
CA GLU A 21 -8.36 -4.50 25.33
C GLU A 21 -8.83 -5.21 26.59
N PHE A 22 -9.34 -4.45 27.56
CA PHE A 22 -9.90 -4.97 28.79
C PHE A 22 -11.27 -4.37 29.05
N GLN A 23 -12.17 -5.14 29.61
CA GLN A 23 -13.39 -4.60 30.15
C GLN A 23 -13.11 -3.84 31.45
N ILE A 24 -13.84 -2.76 31.70
CA ILE A 24 -13.63 -1.92 32.91
C ILE A 24 -13.63 -2.75 34.19
N ASN A 25 -14.50 -3.75 34.27
CA ASN A 25 -14.60 -4.62 35.46
C ASN A 25 -13.31 -5.43 35.72
N GLU A 26 -12.56 -5.77 34.69
CA GLU A 26 -11.29 -6.49 34.82
C GLU A 26 -10.19 -5.57 35.35
N ILE A 27 -10.20 -4.30 34.92
CA ILE A 27 -9.24 -3.29 35.36
C ILE A 27 -9.45 -2.87 36.80
N LEU A 28 -10.69 -2.78 37.27
CA LEU A 28 -10.99 -2.41 38.64
C LEU A 28 -10.49 -3.46 39.65
N ASN A 29 -10.38 -4.71 39.22
CA ASN A 29 -9.89 -5.82 40.06
C ASN A 29 -8.37 -6.03 39.93
N ASN A 30 -7.73 -5.57 38.86
CA ASN A 30 -6.30 -5.73 38.62
C ASN A 30 -5.59 -4.37 38.56
N LYS A 31 -4.82 -4.06 39.59
CA LYS A 31 -4.06 -2.81 39.66
C LYS A 31 -2.88 -2.73 38.70
N ASN A 32 -2.43 -3.87 38.15
CA ASN A 32 -1.29 -3.95 37.26
C ASN A 32 -1.72 -4.54 35.92
N ILE A 33 -1.46 -3.83 34.82
CA ILE A 33 -1.72 -4.27 33.48
C ILE A 33 -0.39 -4.56 32.81
N TYR A 34 -0.20 -5.81 32.39
CA TYR A 34 1.00 -6.23 31.68
C TYR A 34 0.72 -6.29 30.19
N LEU A 35 1.47 -5.50 29.41
CA LEU A 35 1.50 -5.56 27.97
C LEU A 35 2.59 -6.56 27.53
N SER A 36 2.28 -7.40 26.58
CA SER A 36 3.24 -8.30 25.98
C SER A 36 4.05 -7.53 24.94
N PRO A 37 5.39 -7.62 24.93
CA PRO A 37 6.18 -6.96 23.89
C PRO A 37 5.72 -7.44 22.51
N LEU A 38 5.64 -6.50 21.57
CA LEU A 38 5.52 -6.80 20.16
C LEU A 38 6.89 -7.37 19.75
N ILE A 39 7.09 -8.67 19.96
CA ILE A 39 8.23 -9.32 19.34
C ILE A 39 7.91 -9.27 17.84
N GLU A 40 8.57 -8.39 17.13
CA GLU A 40 8.61 -8.42 15.67
C GLU A 40 9.31 -9.71 15.22
N ASN A 41 8.65 -10.82 15.38
CA ASN A 41 8.71 -11.81 14.35
C ASN A 41 7.95 -11.17 13.20
N LEU A 42 8.68 -10.58 12.29
CA LEU A 42 8.20 -10.27 10.95
C LEU A 42 8.03 -11.60 10.20
N ASP A 43 7.32 -12.52 10.81
CA ASP A 43 6.66 -13.56 10.09
C ASP A 43 5.67 -12.83 9.20
N GLU A 44 5.81 -13.06 7.91
CA GLU A 44 4.89 -12.71 6.84
C GLU A 44 3.56 -12.28 7.44
N ILE A 45 3.18 -11.01 7.23
CA ILE A 45 1.83 -10.56 7.54
C ILE A 45 0.93 -11.46 6.69
N GLU A 46 0.58 -12.61 7.24
CA GLU A 46 -0.52 -13.39 6.72
C GLU A 46 -1.71 -12.47 6.88
N ILE A 47 -2.06 -11.78 5.78
CA ILE A 47 -3.34 -11.11 5.71
C ILE A 47 -4.36 -12.22 5.87
N ILE A 48 -4.73 -12.53 7.13
CA ILE A 48 -5.76 -13.50 7.47
C ILE A 48 -7.11 -12.84 7.13
N ALA A 49 -7.28 -12.56 5.87
CA ALA A 49 -8.56 -12.23 5.29
C ALA A 49 -8.96 -13.32 4.29
N ARG A 50 -8.74 -14.59 4.65
CA ARG A 50 -9.16 -15.73 3.81
C ARG A 50 -10.65 -15.70 3.46
N ASN A 51 -11.47 -15.04 4.26
CA ASN A 51 -12.92 -14.99 4.06
C ASN A 51 -13.45 -13.74 3.34
N ASN A 52 -12.59 -12.77 3.00
CA ASN A 52 -13.01 -11.51 2.36
C ASN A 52 -12.26 -11.20 1.07
N LYS A 53 -11.63 -12.19 0.45
CA LYS A 53 -11.01 -12.05 -0.87
C LYS A 53 -12.11 -12.02 -1.94
N ILE A 54 -12.43 -10.83 -2.41
CA ILE A 54 -13.29 -10.65 -3.59
C ILE A 54 -12.43 -9.93 -4.63
N PHE A 55 -12.24 -10.57 -5.80
CA PHE A 55 -11.53 -9.98 -6.94
C PHE A 55 -10.11 -9.45 -6.63
N SER A 56 -9.26 -10.21 -5.96
CA SER A 56 -7.91 -9.79 -5.57
C SER A 56 -7.87 -8.63 -4.56
N LEU A 57 -8.98 -8.32 -3.90
CA LEU A 57 -9.06 -7.36 -2.83
C LEU A 57 -9.01 -8.05 -1.47
N ALA A 58 -8.24 -7.46 -0.57
CA ALA A 58 -8.20 -7.80 0.85
C ALA A 58 -8.50 -6.57 1.69
N ARG A 59 -8.44 -6.71 3.01
CA ARG A 59 -8.54 -5.59 3.96
C ARG A 59 -7.33 -5.58 4.87
N LEU A 60 -6.97 -4.39 5.35
CA LEU A 60 -6.00 -4.24 6.42
C LEU A 60 -6.55 -4.84 7.72
N ASN A 61 -5.66 -5.34 8.55
CA ASN A 61 -6.01 -5.72 9.91
C ASN A 61 -6.50 -4.50 10.70
N ASP A 62 -7.27 -4.72 11.75
CA ASP A 62 -7.80 -3.63 12.58
C ASP A 62 -6.68 -2.74 13.13
N PHE A 63 -5.52 -3.34 13.38
CA PHE A 63 -4.32 -2.66 13.87
C PHE A 63 -3.08 -3.18 13.15
N GLU A 64 -2.25 -2.28 12.65
CA GLU A 64 -0.96 -2.59 12.02
C GLU A 64 0.12 -1.63 12.55
N GLY A 65 1.06 -2.16 13.33
CA GLY A 65 2.05 -1.33 14.00
C GLY A 65 1.40 -0.27 14.89
N THR A 66 1.60 1.00 14.56
CA THR A 66 0.99 2.15 15.25
C THR A 66 -0.31 2.63 14.62
N SER A 67 -0.74 2.03 13.52
CA SER A 67 -1.90 2.49 12.75
C SER A 67 -3.18 1.74 13.12
N ILE A 68 -4.29 2.47 13.18
CA ILE A 68 -5.60 1.96 13.57
C ILE A 68 -6.56 2.01 12.38
N TYR A 69 -7.02 0.84 11.94
CA TYR A 69 -7.94 0.70 10.81
C TYR A 69 -9.31 0.14 11.21
N LYS A 70 -9.51 -0.22 12.48
CA LYS A 70 -10.74 -0.81 13.01
C LYS A 70 -11.98 0.00 12.63
N GLY A 71 -12.95 -0.65 12.02
CA GLY A 71 -14.20 -0.02 11.57
C GLY A 71 -14.02 1.01 10.44
N LYS A 72 -12.86 1.09 9.82
CA LYS A 72 -12.55 2.07 8.78
C LYS A 72 -12.58 1.44 7.39
N LYS A 73 -12.89 2.25 6.38
CA LYS A 73 -12.90 1.80 5.00
C LYS A 73 -11.49 1.74 4.45
N ASN A 74 -11.04 0.54 4.18
CA ASN A 74 -9.76 0.29 3.55
C ASN A 74 -9.88 -0.88 2.57
N GLU A 75 -9.07 -0.86 1.53
CA GLU A 75 -8.94 -1.93 0.54
C GLU A 75 -7.46 -2.17 0.28
N VAL A 76 -7.10 -3.44 0.12
CA VAL A 76 -5.75 -3.87 -0.24
C VAL A 76 -5.81 -4.62 -1.56
N ILE A 77 -5.14 -4.09 -2.59
CA ILE A 77 -5.01 -4.75 -3.89
C ILE A 77 -3.81 -5.69 -3.82
N LEU A 78 -4.05 -6.98 -4.02
CA LEU A 78 -2.99 -7.99 -4.12
C LEU A 78 -2.52 -8.02 -5.58
N VAL A 79 -1.42 -7.30 -5.87
CA VAL A 79 -0.99 -7.03 -7.25
C VAL A 79 -0.71 -8.31 -8.03
N ALA A 80 -0.09 -9.30 -7.41
CA ALA A 80 0.19 -10.60 -8.03
C ALA A 80 -1.07 -11.41 -8.41
N GLU A 81 -2.22 -11.09 -7.82
CA GLU A 81 -3.49 -11.76 -8.07
C GLU A 81 -4.38 -10.99 -9.06
N THR A 82 -3.96 -9.81 -9.50
CA THR A 82 -4.70 -9.03 -10.49
C THR A 82 -4.48 -9.58 -11.90
N MET A 83 -5.47 -9.39 -12.77
CA MET A 83 -5.34 -9.69 -14.20
C MET A 83 -4.81 -8.48 -14.99
N ALA A 84 -4.21 -7.51 -14.30
CA ALA A 84 -3.73 -6.28 -14.89
C ALA A 84 -2.43 -6.50 -15.68
N ASN A 85 -2.22 -5.68 -16.71
CA ASN A 85 -0.94 -5.63 -17.41
C ASN A 85 0.08 -4.89 -16.55
N LEU A 86 0.90 -5.64 -15.80
CA LEU A 86 1.90 -5.09 -14.89
C LEU A 86 3.07 -4.46 -15.65
N ALA A 87 3.44 -5.00 -16.82
CA ALA A 87 4.57 -4.48 -17.61
C ALA A 87 4.35 -3.04 -18.09
N SER A 88 3.10 -2.68 -18.42
CA SER A 88 2.74 -1.30 -18.77
C SER A 88 2.36 -0.44 -17.58
N ASN A 89 2.36 -1.00 -16.37
CA ASN A 89 1.92 -0.31 -15.14
C ASN A 89 0.49 0.29 -15.28
N ASN A 90 -0.44 -0.48 -15.89
CA ASN A 90 -1.75 0.03 -16.27
C ASN A 90 -2.65 0.26 -15.04
N SER A 91 -2.68 1.50 -14.57
CA SER A 91 -3.43 1.90 -13.37
C SER A 91 -4.92 1.59 -13.48
N ARG A 92 -5.55 1.77 -14.64
CA ARG A 92 -6.97 1.46 -14.82
C ARG A 92 -7.28 0.00 -14.55
N GLN A 93 -6.41 -0.91 -14.99
CA GLN A 93 -6.58 -2.34 -14.75
C GLN A 93 -6.26 -2.71 -13.30
N ILE A 94 -5.20 -2.14 -12.72
CA ILE A 94 -4.77 -2.43 -11.34
C ILE A 94 -5.84 -2.01 -10.33
N TYR A 95 -6.43 -0.82 -10.49
CA TYR A 95 -7.40 -0.27 -9.54
C TYR A 95 -8.87 -0.57 -9.92
N SER A 96 -9.12 -1.32 -10.99
CA SER A 96 -10.48 -1.55 -11.55
C SER A 96 -11.48 -2.11 -10.56
N GLN A 97 -11.02 -2.90 -9.59
CA GLN A 97 -11.89 -3.58 -8.63
C GLN A 97 -12.18 -2.74 -7.37
N VAL A 98 -11.53 -1.59 -7.21
CA VAL A 98 -11.73 -0.74 -6.02
C VAL A 98 -12.89 0.22 -6.27
N PRO A 99 -14.02 0.07 -5.56
CA PRO A 99 -15.19 0.90 -5.82
C PRO A 99 -14.96 2.36 -5.44
N GLY A 100 -15.46 3.26 -6.26
CA GLY A 100 -15.43 4.71 -6.02
C GLY A 100 -14.07 5.38 -6.22
N LEU A 101 -13.15 4.73 -6.94
CA LEU A 101 -11.98 5.36 -7.50
C LEU A 101 -12.23 5.73 -8.96
N ASN A 102 -11.67 6.86 -9.36
CA ASN A 102 -11.63 7.33 -10.73
C ASN A 102 -10.17 7.43 -11.16
N ILE A 103 -9.79 6.69 -12.19
CA ILE A 103 -8.41 6.58 -12.65
C ILE A 103 -8.33 7.13 -14.07
N TYR A 104 -7.48 8.13 -14.27
CA TYR A 104 -7.10 8.60 -15.59
C TYR A 104 -5.76 8.01 -15.98
N GLN A 105 -5.65 7.65 -17.24
CA GLN A 105 -4.39 7.22 -17.84
C GLN A 105 -3.91 8.32 -18.78
N ASN A 106 -2.97 9.13 -18.31
CA ASN A 106 -2.43 10.26 -19.06
C ASN A 106 -1.13 9.92 -19.78
N ASP A 107 -0.46 8.86 -19.35
CA ASP A 107 0.75 8.35 -19.98
C ASP A 107 0.61 6.84 -20.30
N ASP A 108 1.45 6.37 -21.21
CA ASP A 108 1.42 4.99 -21.69
C ASP A 108 2.41 4.07 -20.95
N ALA A 109 3.22 4.65 -20.07
CA ALA A 109 4.22 3.95 -19.27
C ALA A 109 3.80 3.73 -17.81
N GLY A 110 2.70 4.37 -17.37
CA GLY A 110 2.26 4.35 -15.98
C GLY A 110 3.27 4.96 -15.02
N ILE A 111 3.94 6.03 -15.45
CA ILE A 111 4.99 6.71 -14.68
C ILE A 111 4.35 7.51 -13.54
N GLN A 112 3.19 8.10 -13.80
CA GLN A 112 2.46 8.91 -12.84
C GLN A 112 1.05 8.36 -12.62
N LEU A 113 0.68 8.17 -11.35
CA LEU A 113 -0.67 7.79 -10.97
C LEU A 113 -1.60 9.01 -11.01
N ASN A 114 -2.70 8.89 -11.74
CA ASN A 114 -3.77 9.87 -11.79
C ASN A 114 -5.01 9.26 -11.14
N ILE A 115 -5.28 9.64 -9.90
CA ILE A 115 -6.29 9.02 -9.04
C ILE A 115 -7.17 10.05 -8.36
N GLY A 116 -8.48 9.92 -8.55
CA GLY A 116 -9.51 10.61 -7.82
C GLY A 116 -10.41 9.65 -7.05
N GLY A 117 -11.03 10.12 -6.02
CA GLY A 117 -11.98 9.34 -5.25
C GLY A 117 -13.18 10.19 -4.82
N ARG A 118 -14.36 9.61 -4.78
CA ARG A 118 -15.58 10.26 -4.33
C ARG A 118 -15.91 11.55 -5.09
N GLY A 119 -15.70 11.57 -6.40
CA GLY A 119 -15.96 12.74 -7.24
C GLY A 119 -14.86 13.81 -7.24
N LEU A 120 -13.75 13.59 -6.54
CA LEU A 120 -12.58 14.46 -6.63
C LEU A 120 -11.87 14.29 -7.97
N ASP A 121 -11.26 15.36 -8.43
CA ASP A 121 -10.52 15.40 -9.69
C ASP A 121 -9.39 14.36 -9.67
N PRO A 122 -9.34 13.44 -10.65
CA PRO A 122 -8.29 12.46 -10.77
C PRO A 122 -7.01 13.00 -11.43
N ASN A 123 -6.91 14.29 -11.69
CA ASN A 123 -5.73 14.86 -12.29
C ASN A 123 -4.54 14.75 -11.32
N ARG A 124 -3.57 13.92 -11.68
CA ARG A 124 -2.45 13.53 -10.82
C ARG A 124 -2.94 12.81 -9.54
N SER A 125 -2.19 12.88 -8.46
CA SER A 125 -2.54 12.27 -7.17
C SER A 125 -2.74 13.31 -6.05
N SER A 126 -3.03 14.55 -6.40
CA SER A 126 -3.05 15.70 -5.46
C SER A 126 -4.03 15.55 -4.30
N ASN A 127 -5.09 14.78 -4.49
CA ASN A 127 -6.09 14.51 -3.45
C ASN A 127 -5.76 13.31 -2.56
N PHE A 128 -4.68 12.60 -2.85
CA PHE A 128 -4.25 11.43 -2.09
C PHE A 128 -2.86 11.64 -1.50
N ASN A 129 -2.67 11.25 -0.25
CA ASN A 129 -1.33 11.05 0.29
C ASN A 129 -0.74 9.79 -0.33
N THR A 130 0.38 9.92 -1.01
CA THR A 130 1.05 8.80 -1.69
C THR A 130 2.29 8.38 -0.94
N ARG A 131 2.38 7.08 -0.62
CA ARG A 131 3.47 6.51 0.16
C ARG A 131 4.05 5.27 -0.49
N GLN A 132 5.31 5.01 -0.19
CA GLN A 132 6.00 3.76 -0.50
C GLN A 132 6.56 3.19 0.79
N ASN A 133 6.15 1.97 1.15
CA ASN A 133 6.50 1.33 2.42
C ASN A 133 6.24 2.23 3.65
N GLY A 134 5.16 3.02 3.60
CA GLY A 134 4.80 3.98 4.65
C GLY A 134 5.52 5.33 4.59
N TYR A 135 6.55 5.49 3.77
CA TYR A 135 7.24 6.78 3.58
C TYR A 135 6.54 7.63 2.52
N ASP A 136 6.38 8.91 2.79
CA ASP A 136 5.78 9.86 1.85
C ASP A 136 6.66 10.00 0.60
N ILE A 137 6.04 9.91 -0.58
CA ILE A 137 6.69 10.09 -1.88
C ILE A 137 6.07 11.23 -2.68
N SER A 138 5.23 12.06 -2.07
CA SER A 138 4.73 13.28 -2.68
C SER A 138 5.84 14.32 -2.84
N ALA A 139 5.62 15.26 -3.74
CA ALA A 139 6.56 16.38 -3.95
C ALA A 139 6.30 17.56 -2.98
N ASP A 140 5.84 17.28 -1.79
CA ASP A 140 5.42 18.24 -0.77
C ASP A 140 6.54 19.23 -0.40
N VAL A 141 7.77 18.76 -0.35
CA VAL A 141 8.98 19.59 -0.12
C VAL A 141 9.13 20.69 -1.17
N LEU A 142 8.60 20.46 -2.37
CA LEU A 142 8.59 21.44 -3.47
C LEU A 142 7.28 22.25 -3.52
N GLY A 143 6.37 22.04 -2.57
CA GLY A 143 5.07 22.72 -2.52
C GLY A 143 3.98 22.06 -3.40
N TYR A 144 4.18 20.82 -3.83
CA TYR A 144 3.21 20.08 -4.65
C TYR A 144 2.67 18.87 -3.88
N PRO A 145 1.36 18.75 -3.70
CA PRO A 145 0.76 17.63 -2.94
C PRO A 145 0.76 16.30 -3.69
N GLU A 146 1.02 16.32 -5.00
CA GLU A 146 1.04 15.12 -5.83
C GLU A 146 2.37 14.39 -5.86
N SER A 147 2.34 13.09 -6.12
CA SER A 147 3.53 12.30 -6.46
C SER A 147 3.77 12.30 -7.96
N TYR A 148 5.02 12.53 -8.36
CA TYR A 148 5.48 12.41 -9.75
C TYR A 148 6.12 11.06 -10.05
N TYR A 149 6.08 10.15 -9.10
CA TYR A 149 6.62 8.81 -9.22
C TYR A 149 5.57 7.78 -8.83
N THR A 150 5.46 6.72 -9.62
CA THR A 150 4.70 5.52 -9.29
C THR A 150 5.63 4.32 -9.39
N PRO A 151 5.80 3.53 -8.33
CA PRO A 151 6.62 2.32 -8.40
C PRO A 151 6.13 1.39 -9.51
N PRO A 152 7.03 0.70 -10.22
CA PRO A 152 6.61 -0.31 -11.19
C PRO A 152 5.78 -1.38 -10.48
N SER A 153 4.60 -1.70 -11.01
CA SER A 153 3.67 -2.64 -10.38
C SER A 153 4.25 -4.03 -10.18
N GLU A 154 5.24 -4.41 -10.97
CA GLU A 154 5.99 -5.66 -10.81
C GLU A 154 6.84 -5.71 -9.54
N SER A 155 7.19 -4.55 -8.97
CA SER A 155 7.91 -4.45 -7.71
C SER A 155 6.99 -4.44 -6.47
N ILE A 156 5.68 -4.35 -6.67
CA ILE A 156 4.72 -4.12 -5.61
C ILE A 156 4.08 -5.44 -5.16
N LYS A 157 4.17 -5.75 -3.89
CA LYS A 157 3.45 -6.87 -3.26
C LYS A 157 1.96 -6.56 -3.16
N ASN A 158 1.63 -5.40 -2.60
CA ASN A 158 0.25 -4.94 -2.47
C ASN A 158 0.13 -3.41 -2.46
N ILE A 159 -1.05 -2.92 -2.79
CA ILE A 159 -1.38 -1.49 -2.71
C ILE A 159 -2.47 -1.31 -1.67
N GLN A 160 -2.19 -0.53 -0.65
CA GLN A 160 -3.12 -0.23 0.44
C GLN A 160 -3.83 1.10 0.15
N ILE A 161 -5.14 1.09 0.15
CA ILE A 161 -5.98 2.27 -0.05
C ILE A 161 -6.77 2.49 1.22
N VAL A 162 -6.51 3.59 1.92
CA VAL A 162 -7.17 3.93 3.17
C VAL A 162 -7.92 5.24 2.98
N ARG A 163 -9.21 5.24 3.31
CA ARG A 163 -10.10 6.37 3.05
C ARG A 163 -10.82 6.85 4.31
N GLY A 164 -11.22 8.12 4.30
CA GLY A 164 -11.95 8.74 5.38
C GLY A 164 -11.08 8.99 6.62
N ALA A 165 -11.65 8.88 7.81
CA ALA A 165 -10.98 9.27 9.06
C ALA A 165 -9.66 8.50 9.33
N ALA A 166 -9.52 7.26 8.84
CA ALA A 166 -8.29 6.50 9.03
C ALA A 166 -7.11 7.07 8.25
N SER A 167 -7.35 7.73 7.11
CA SER A 167 -6.28 8.37 6.33
C SER A 167 -5.68 9.59 7.00
N LEU A 168 -6.39 10.24 7.93
CA LEU A 168 -5.90 11.39 8.67
C LEU A 168 -4.68 11.08 9.55
N GLN A 169 -4.41 9.83 9.84
CA GLN A 169 -3.18 9.40 10.51
C GLN A 169 -1.93 9.72 9.68
N TYR A 170 -2.09 9.88 8.37
CA TYR A 170 -0.99 10.03 7.42
C TYR A 170 -0.94 11.40 6.75
N GLY A 171 -1.99 12.20 6.87
CA GLY A 171 -2.07 13.51 6.25
C GLY A 171 -3.50 13.98 6.05
N THR A 172 -3.66 15.16 5.46
CA THR A 172 -4.93 15.87 5.36
C THR A 172 -5.60 15.77 3.98
N GLN A 173 -5.08 14.95 3.08
CA GLN A 173 -5.63 14.80 1.74
C GLN A 173 -7.03 14.17 1.77
N PHE A 174 -7.98 14.79 1.10
CA PHE A 174 -9.40 14.42 1.13
C PHE A 174 -9.72 13.07 0.46
N GLY A 175 -8.94 12.67 -0.53
CA GLY A 175 -9.08 11.39 -1.22
C GLY A 175 -8.73 10.20 -0.35
N GLY A 176 -7.73 10.37 0.52
CA GLY A 176 -7.22 9.34 1.40
C GLY A 176 -5.73 9.07 1.22
N LEU A 177 -5.34 7.84 1.50
CA LEU A 177 -3.98 7.34 1.38
C LEU A 177 -3.90 6.26 0.31
N VAL A 178 -2.84 6.31 -0.50
CA VAL A 178 -2.37 5.18 -1.32
C VAL A 178 -0.96 4.84 -0.86
N ASN A 179 -0.76 3.63 -0.34
CA ASN A 179 0.56 3.14 0.08
C ASN A 179 0.96 1.94 -0.76
N PHE A 180 2.08 2.08 -1.47
CA PHE A 180 2.70 1.01 -2.25
C PHE A 180 3.62 0.20 -1.33
N VAL A 181 3.24 -1.04 -1.06
CA VAL A 181 4.10 -1.96 -0.30
C VAL A 181 4.92 -2.77 -1.30
N LEU A 182 6.21 -2.55 -1.32
CA LEU A 182 7.13 -3.27 -2.20
C LEU A 182 7.25 -4.73 -1.78
N ASP A 183 7.62 -5.58 -2.72
CA ASP A 183 7.98 -6.95 -2.43
C ASP A 183 9.20 -7.02 -1.49
N ASN A 184 9.34 -8.10 -0.77
CA ASN A 184 10.44 -8.32 0.16
C ASN A 184 10.69 -9.81 0.31
N ALA A 185 11.90 -10.17 0.70
CA ALA A 185 12.22 -11.55 1.00
C ALA A 185 11.55 -12.02 2.30
N THR A 186 11.08 -13.26 2.31
CA THR A 186 10.66 -13.95 3.53
C THR A 186 11.87 -14.41 4.34
N LYS A 187 11.66 -14.79 5.60
CA LYS A 187 12.74 -15.29 6.45
C LYS A 187 13.31 -16.60 5.88
N ASN A 188 14.62 -16.70 5.82
CA ASN A 188 15.37 -17.86 5.28
C ASN A 188 15.08 -18.15 3.79
N GLN A 189 14.65 -17.14 3.03
CA GLN A 189 14.47 -17.27 1.58
C GLN A 189 15.82 -17.32 0.89
N GLU A 190 16.00 -18.30 0.01
CA GLU A 190 17.13 -18.33 -0.91
C GLU A 190 17.11 -17.12 -1.85
N THR A 191 18.26 -16.79 -2.40
CA THR A 191 18.35 -15.68 -3.36
C THR A 191 17.58 -16.02 -4.62
N GLU A 192 16.61 -15.17 -4.95
CA GLU A 192 15.76 -15.28 -6.12
C GLU A 192 15.99 -14.09 -7.03
N ILE A 193 16.17 -14.36 -8.31
CA ILE A 193 16.29 -13.37 -9.37
C ILE A 193 15.10 -13.53 -10.30
N ASN A 194 14.33 -12.45 -10.47
CA ASN A 194 13.26 -12.38 -11.46
C ASN A 194 13.68 -11.45 -12.58
N PHE A 195 13.48 -11.92 -13.81
CA PHE A 195 13.81 -11.18 -15.01
C PHE A 195 12.63 -11.24 -15.99
N ARG A 196 12.12 -10.10 -16.38
CA ARG A 196 11.02 -9.98 -17.33
C ARG A 196 11.33 -8.96 -18.41
N ASN A 197 11.21 -9.37 -19.65
CA ASN A 197 11.22 -8.49 -20.83
C ASN A 197 9.85 -8.52 -21.48
N THR A 198 9.39 -7.35 -21.92
CA THR A 198 8.14 -7.23 -22.67
C THR A 198 8.38 -6.37 -23.90
N ILE A 199 7.89 -6.85 -25.02
CA ILE A 199 7.87 -6.12 -26.29
C ILE A 199 6.41 -5.95 -26.70
N GLY A 200 6.03 -4.79 -27.16
CA GLY A 200 4.67 -4.47 -27.54
C GLY A 200 4.57 -3.54 -28.75
N SER A 201 3.34 -3.18 -29.10
CA SER A 201 3.07 -2.18 -30.14
C SER A 201 3.67 -0.81 -29.76
N ASN A 202 3.76 0.09 -30.73
CA ASN A 202 4.33 1.43 -30.59
C ASN A 202 5.76 1.41 -30.01
N ASN A 203 6.58 0.46 -30.47
CA ASN A 203 7.96 0.28 -30.04
C ASN A 203 8.11 0.14 -28.50
N LEU A 204 7.07 -0.37 -27.84
CA LEU A 204 7.15 -0.62 -26.41
C LEU A 204 8.20 -1.69 -26.11
N TYR A 205 9.15 -1.34 -25.30
CA TYR A 205 10.09 -2.26 -24.67
C TYR A 205 10.16 -1.99 -23.17
N THR A 206 9.99 -3.03 -22.37
CA THR A 206 10.16 -2.94 -20.91
C THR A 206 11.09 -4.04 -20.42
N ASN A 207 11.94 -3.70 -19.47
CA ASN A 207 12.74 -4.65 -18.72
C ASN A 207 12.52 -4.42 -17.24
N PHE A 208 12.13 -5.47 -16.54
CA PHE A 208 12.07 -5.49 -15.09
C PHE A 208 12.97 -6.61 -14.58
N THR A 209 13.90 -6.27 -13.71
CA THR A 209 14.79 -7.24 -13.06
C THR A 209 14.75 -7.00 -11.58
N SER A 210 14.48 -8.03 -10.78
CA SER A 210 14.51 -7.93 -9.34
C SER A 210 15.36 -9.03 -8.71
N LEU A 211 15.96 -8.70 -7.57
CA LEU A 211 16.78 -9.57 -6.74
C LEU A 211 16.24 -9.50 -5.31
N LYS A 212 15.86 -10.63 -4.74
CA LYS A 212 15.47 -10.71 -3.33
C LYS A 212 16.08 -11.93 -2.65
N GLY A 213 16.29 -11.83 -1.36
CA GLY A 213 16.81 -12.94 -0.57
C GLY A 213 16.98 -12.57 0.90
N SER A 214 17.27 -13.57 1.70
CA SER A 214 17.53 -13.38 3.12
C SER A 214 18.70 -14.23 3.61
N LYS A 215 19.49 -13.67 4.52
CA LYS A 215 20.56 -14.38 5.19
C LYS A 215 20.57 -13.99 6.66
N ASN A 216 20.35 -14.93 7.55
CA ASN A 216 20.23 -14.69 8.99
C ASN A 216 19.09 -13.69 9.31
N LYS A 217 19.45 -12.53 9.89
CA LYS A 217 18.52 -11.43 10.21
C LYS A 217 18.40 -10.40 9.10
N PHE A 218 19.21 -10.49 8.05
CA PHE A 218 19.22 -9.53 6.96
C PHE A 218 18.33 -10.04 5.82
N ARG A 219 17.43 -9.17 5.35
CA ARG A 219 16.59 -9.38 4.18
C ARG A 219 16.81 -8.23 3.22
N PHE A 220 16.83 -8.54 1.94
CA PHE A 220 17.03 -7.53 0.90
C PHE A 220 16.07 -7.74 -0.26
N TYR A 221 15.67 -6.65 -0.86
CA TYR A 221 14.97 -6.57 -2.12
C TYR A 221 15.52 -5.38 -2.91
N SER A 222 15.83 -5.62 -4.17
CA SER A 222 16.30 -4.60 -5.10
C SER A 222 15.70 -4.86 -6.46
N PHE A 223 15.43 -3.83 -7.23
CA PHE A 223 14.96 -3.97 -8.61
C PHE A 223 15.52 -2.86 -9.50
N ILE A 224 15.54 -3.15 -10.79
CA ILE A 224 15.80 -2.20 -11.87
C ILE A 224 14.62 -2.30 -12.81
N ASN A 225 14.09 -1.16 -13.23
CA ASN A 225 13.02 -1.08 -14.20
C ASN A 225 13.39 -0.12 -15.32
N PHE A 226 13.25 -0.58 -16.55
CA PHE A 226 13.47 0.22 -17.75
C PHE A 226 12.25 0.14 -18.64
N LYS A 227 11.78 1.27 -19.13
CA LYS A 227 10.65 1.34 -20.06
C LYS A 227 10.92 2.37 -21.14
N GLN A 228 10.66 2.01 -22.38
CA GLN A 228 10.64 2.95 -23.49
C GLN A 228 9.54 2.61 -24.49
N GLY A 229 9.09 3.60 -25.23
CA GLY A 229 8.09 3.44 -26.28
C GLY A 229 7.71 4.76 -26.93
N ASP A 230 7.05 4.68 -28.08
CA ASP A 230 6.56 5.87 -28.78
C ASP A 230 5.23 6.36 -28.24
N GLY A 231 4.54 5.52 -27.43
CA GLY A 231 3.19 5.79 -26.96
C GLY A 231 2.13 5.66 -28.06
N PHE A 232 0.87 5.80 -27.69
CA PHE A 232 -0.26 5.72 -28.64
C PHE A 232 -0.79 7.09 -29.10
N ARG A 233 -0.23 8.17 -28.58
CA ARG A 233 -0.58 9.54 -28.97
C ARG A 233 0.59 10.18 -29.72
N LYS A 234 0.30 11.14 -30.57
CA LYS A 234 1.33 11.94 -31.24
C LYS A 234 2.20 12.64 -30.18
N ASN A 235 3.53 12.53 -30.32
CA ASN A 235 4.51 13.14 -29.39
C ASN A 235 4.43 12.62 -27.94
N SER A 236 4.07 11.36 -27.74
CA SER A 236 3.97 10.75 -26.41
C SER A 236 5.10 9.72 -26.14
N PHE A 237 6.22 9.84 -26.85
CA PHE A 237 7.36 8.96 -26.58
C PHE A 237 7.85 9.12 -25.12
N PHE A 238 8.31 8.04 -24.55
CA PHE A 238 8.81 8.02 -23.18
C PHE A 238 10.05 7.13 -23.06
N ASN A 239 10.89 7.49 -22.10
CA ASN A 239 12.04 6.68 -21.68
C ASN A 239 12.17 6.89 -20.15
N SER A 240 12.07 5.80 -19.40
CA SER A 240 12.13 5.80 -17.93
C SER A 240 13.07 4.71 -17.45
N LYS A 241 13.88 5.05 -16.44
CA LYS A 241 14.84 4.12 -15.81
C LYS A 241 14.66 4.14 -14.32
#